data_5f8906d8c226cb0d2f017969f6aa9c10
#
_entry.id   5f8906d8c226cb0d2f017969f6aa9c10
#
_cell.length_a   1.000
_cell.length_b   1.000
_cell.length_c   1.000
_cell.angle_alpha   90.00
_cell.angle_beta   90.00
_cell.angle_gamma   90.00
#
_symmetry.space_group_name_H-M   'P 1'
#
loop_
_entity.id
_entity.type
_entity.pdbx_description
1 polymer ?
#
loop_
_entity_poly.entity_id
_entity_poly.type
_entity_poly.pdbx_seq_one_letter_code
_entity_poly.pdbx_strand_id
1 'polypeptide(L)'
;MTSHDAQLRARVDDLARAVDLAGDRLDPAVAAQVRDAIGGVRERLALGVDHTVVALAGGTGSGKSSLFNRVSRLDFADVGVKRPTTARVTACSWSDAATALLDWLDVDPERRITRDGELDAEDESALGGLVLLDLPDHDSIEPAHRAVVDRVLPLVDLLVWVVDPQKYADDALHSGYLQKSTGLEGSMVVALNQIDTVPEARRASLVEDMDRLLQEDGLDGVYVTTVSARTGEGLDELRSLLEQAVARRSVAASRVAGELDRAGALLLEQLPGDVPWTMSTAVEEEVDALADATGLAAVAGQVGAAVRNGYGRPEFSPPQPDAVALSRSRWLARAGRSLRSGWQKALDEAVAPSPRVAEATRSALAKIPLDTRGPSSSRPTRRAAWSALAVGVVAGVLAVLGSLRVLDLGRTLVTVCAVVAAVTVLGAVVAFLVALQVRRTLARRREQQVLASGRGAIERVVQDAMGRPTQELLDLHRQVRELAQSARDKTPAAPLTGALRLPPGMDGAGSSTGEGPTPDGTAAPTAP
;
A
#
# COMPACT_ATOMS: atom_id res chain seq x y z
N MET A 1 -26.28 4.35 -6.24
CA MET A 1 -24.95 4.04 -5.63
C MET A 1 -24.35 5.35 -5.19
N THR A 2 -24.17 5.56 -3.90
CA THR A 2 -23.52 6.77 -3.39
C THR A 2 -22.01 6.73 -3.65
N SER A 3 -21.40 7.89 -3.71
CA SER A 3 -19.94 8.06 -3.92
C SER A 3 -19.10 7.28 -2.89
N HIS A 4 -19.62 7.07 -1.69
CA HIS A 4 -18.93 6.40 -0.58
C HIS A 4 -18.84 4.88 -0.76
N ASP A 5 -19.92 4.23 -1.17
CA ASP A 5 -19.92 2.79 -1.48
C ASP A 5 -19.00 2.44 -2.62
N ALA A 6 -18.97 3.29 -3.66
CA ALA A 6 -18.06 3.11 -4.77
C ALA A 6 -16.59 3.21 -4.30
N GLN A 7 -16.30 4.10 -3.35
CA GLN A 7 -14.97 4.23 -2.74
C GLN A 7 -14.59 3.00 -1.90
N LEU A 8 -15.50 2.50 -1.05
CA LEU A 8 -15.23 1.30 -0.25
C LEU A 8 -15.01 0.06 -1.12
N ARG A 9 -15.81 -0.13 -2.16
CA ARG A 9 -15.61 -1.21 -3.14
C ARG A 9 -14.28 -1.10 -3.86
N ALA A 10 -13.90 0.09 -4.30
CA ALA A 10 -12.60 0.32 -4.94
C ALA A 10 -11.44 -0.04 -3.98
N ARG A 11 -11.53 0.34 -2.70
CA ARG A 11 -10.54 -0.02 -1.66
C ARG A 11 -10.44 -1.53 -1.44
N VAL A 12 -11.57 -2.24 -1.41
CA VAL A 12 -11.61 -3.71 -1.32
C VAL A 12 -10.95 -4.36 -2.51
N ASP A 13 -11.24 -3.86 -3.71
CA ASP A 13 -10.68 -4.40 -4.95
C ASP A 13 -9.18 -4.09 -5.08
N ASP A 14 -8.72 -2.93 -4.60
CA ASP A 14 -7.30 -2.60 -4.52
C ASP A 14 -6.56 -3.53 -3.57
N LEU A 15 -7.14 -3.79 -2.38
CA LEU A 15 -6.54 -4.70 -1.40
C LEU A 15 -6.51 -6.15 -1.91
N ALA A 16 -7.57 -6.61 -2.57
CA ALA A 16 -7.63 -7.93 -3.19
C ALA A 16 -6.56 -8.08 -4.29
N ARG A 17 -6.47 -7.09 -5.18
CA ARG A 17 -5.43 -7.07 -6.22
C ARG A 17 -4.01 -7.06 -5.62
N ALA A 18 -3.80 -6.32 -4.54
CA ALA A 18 -2.51 -6.29 -3.85
C ALA A 18 -2.10 -7.69 -3.35
N VAL A 19 -3.03 -8.41 -2.70
CA VAL A 19 -2.77 -9.78 -2.21
C VAL A 19 -2.53 -10.76 -3.36
N ASP A 20 -3.32 -10.67 -4.44
CA ASP A 20 -3.19 -11.56 -5.61
C ASP A 20 -1.86 -11.33 -6.34
N LEU A 21 -1.45 -10.07 -6.55
CA LEU A 21 -0.17 -9.73 -7.17
C LEU A 21 1.04 -10.14 -6.31
N ALA A 22 0.93 -10.00 -5.00
CA ALA A 22 1.98 -10.41 -4.09
C ALA A 22 2.13 -11.94 -4.05
N GLY A 23 1.04 -12.70 -4.12
CA GLY A 23 1.02 -14.16 -4.15
C GLY A 23 1.77 -14.78 -2.97
N ASP A 24 2.64 -15.75 -3.26
CA ASP A 24 3.42 -16.50 -2.26
C ASP A 24 4.56 -15.69 -1.62
N ARG A 25 4.71 -14.41 -1.98
CA ARG A 25 5.74 -13.51 -1.43
C ARG A 25 5.34 -12.91 -0.08
N LEU A 26 4.06 -13.05 0.31
CA LEU A 26 3.54 -12.66 1.63
C LEU A 26 3.69 -13.81 2.62
N ASP A 27 3.71 -13.45 3.91
CA ASP A 27 3.50 -14.44 4.96
C ASP A 27 2.12 -15.09 4.79
N PRO A 28 2.01 -16.43 4.75
CA PRO A 28 0.74 -17.12 4.51
C PRO A 28 -0.34 -16.79 5.54
N ALA A 29 0.03 -16.58 6.81
CA ALA A 29 -0.92 -16.23 7.87
C ALA A 29 -1.48 -14.82 7.66
N VAL A 30 -0.62 -13.85 7.29
CA VAL A 30 -1.04 -12.49 6.97
C VAL A 30 -1.92 -12.47 5.71
N ALA A 31 -1.54 -13.20 4.67
CA ALA A 31 -2.31 -13.30 3.45
C ALA A 31 -3.71 -13.91 3.70
N ALA A 32 -3.82 -14.93 4.54
CA ALA A 32 -5.10 -15.52 4.94
C ALA A 32 -5.95 -14.50 5.71
N GLN A 33 -5.38 -13.85 6.72
CA GLN A 33 -6.08 -12.86 7.54
C GLN A 33 -6.61 -11.67 6.70
N VAL A 34 -5.82 -11.19 5.73
CA VAL A 34 -6.26 -10.12 4.82
C VAL A 34 -7.37 -10.60 3.89
N ARG A 35 -7.30 -11.84 3.36
CA ARG A 35 -8.36 -12.41 2.53
C ARG A 35 -9.67 -12.61 3.31
N ASP A 36 -9.59 -13.05 4.56
CA ASP A 36 -10.76 -13.20 5.43
C ASP A 36 -11.43 -11.85 5.69
N ALA A 37 -10.65 -10.81 5.97
CA ALA A 37 -11.15 -9.43 6.10
C ALA A 37 -11.82 -8.94 4.81
N ILE A 38 -11.22 -9.18 3.64
CA ILE A 38 -11.80 -8.85 2.32
C ILE A 38 -13.15 -9.57 2.13
N GLY A 39 -13.22 -10.86 2.48
CA GLY A 39 -14.44 -11.68 2.39
C GLY A 39 -15.56 -11.09 3.24
N GLY A 40 -15.30 -10.84 4.52
CA GLY A 40 -16.28 -10.26 5.45
C GLY A 40 -16.76 -8.86 5.03
N VAL A 41 -15.85 -8.04 4.50
CA VAL A 41 -16.22 -6.72 3.97
C VAL A 41 -17.08 -6.85 2.71
N ARG A 42 -16.76 -7.74 1.78
CA ARG A 42 -17.57 -7.97 0.57
C ARG A 42 -18.98 -8.46 0.88
N GLU A 43 -19.12 -9.36 1.84
CA GLU A 43 -20.44 -9.81 2.30
C GLU A 43 -21.28 -8.65 2.83
N ARG A 44 -20.69 -7.79 3.67
CA ARG A 44 -21.39 -6.60 4.20
C ARG A 44 -21.75 -5.59 3.12
N LEU A 45 -20.84 -5.35 2.16
CA LEU A 45 -21.12 -4.46 1.02
C LEU A 45 -22.20 -5.01 0.08
N ALA A 46 -22.34 -6.34 0.00
CA ALA A 46 -23.40 -6.98 -0.79
C ALA A 46 -24.78 -6.84 -0.11
N LEU A 47 -24.81 -6.80 1.23
CA LEU A 47 -26.03 -6.57 2.02
C LEU A 47 -26.52 -5.11 2.00
N GLY A 48 -25.70 -4.20 1.46
CA GLY A 48 -26.00 -2.77 1.37
C GLY A 48 -25.63 -2.03 2.64
N VAL A 49 -24.47 -1.39 2.69
CA VAL A 49 -24.08 -0.43 3.74
C VAL A 49 -24.83 0.90 3.62
N ASP A 50 -25.73 1.00 2.65
CA ASP A 50 -26.51 2.20 2.37
C ASP A 50 -27.71 2.38 3.32
N HIS A 51 -28.00 1.38 4.15
CA HIS A 51 -29.14 1.40 5.07
C HIS A 51 -28.69 1.47 6.51
N THR A 52 -29.28 2.41 7.26
CA THR A 52 -29.14 2.45 8.72
C THR A 52 -30.23 1.57 9.33
N VAL A 53 -29.81 0.46 9.94
CA VAL A 53 -30.73 -0.47 10.59
C VAL A 53 -30.95 -0.05 12.04
N VAL A 54 -32.17 0.33 12.38
CA VAL A 54 -32.56 0.64 13.73
C VAL A 54 -33.55 -0.42 14.22
N ALA A 55 -33.31 -0.99 15.38
CA ALA A 55 -34.23 -1.98 15.97
C ALA A 55 -34.84 -1.47 17.28
N LEU A 56 -36.16 -1.65 17.38
CA LEU A 56 -36.87 -1.48 18.63
C LEU A 56 -36.87 -2.82 19.38
N ALA A 57 -36.22 -2.87 20.52
CA ALA A 57 -36.21 -4.02 21.43
C ALA A 57 -36.86 -3.66 22.77
N GLY A 58 -37.35 -4.64 23.50
CA GLY A 58 -37.97 -4.41 24.82
C GLY A 58 -38.88 -5.56 25.20
N GLY A 59 -39.33 -5.56 26.44
CA GLY A 59 -40.20 -6.60 26.99
C GLY A 59 -41.67 -6.50 26.53
N THR A 60 -42.40 -7.53 26.84
CA THR A 60 -43.85 -7.61 26.57
C THR A 60 -44.59 -6.45 27.22
N GLY A 61 -45.37 -5.72 26.41
CA GLY A 61 -46.19 -4.60 26.88
C GLY A 61 -45.44 -3.28 27.05
N SER A 62 -44.13 -3.19 26.68
CA SER A 62 -43.40 -1.93 26.69
C SER A 62 -43.89 -0.93 25.62
N GLY A 63 -44.66 -1.39 24.64
CA GLY A 63 -45.25 -0.56 23.60
C GLY A 63 -44.36 -0.36 22.36
N LYS A 64 -43.44 -1.30 22.06
CA LYS A 64 -42.60 -1.29 20.86
C LYS A 64 -43.38 -1.10 19.58
N SER A 65 -44.36 -1.97 19.32
CA SER A 65 -45.17 -1.93 18.09
C SER A 65 -46.00 -0.65 17.99
N SER A 66 -46.50 -0.12 19.14
CA SER A 66 -47.16 1.20 19.16
C SER A 66 -46.19 2.32 18.81
N LEU A 67 -44.94 2.26 19.31
CA LEU A 67 -43.92 3.23 19.03
C LEU A 67 -43.45 3.11 17.56
N PHE A 68 -43.30 1.89 17.06
CA PHE A 68 -43.01 1.61 15.65
C PHE A 68 -44.05 2.27 14.73
N ASN A 69 -45.37 2.04 15.01
CA ASN A 69 -46.45 2.63 14.22
C ASN A 69 -46.43 4.16 14.27
N ARG A 70 -46.09 4.74 15.41
CA ARG A 70 -45.99 6.20 15.53
C ARG A 70 -44.83 6.80 14.81
N VAL A 71 -43.64 6.17 14.90
CA VAL A 71 -42.43 6.62 14.20
C VAL A 71 -42.60 6.46 12.70
N SER A 72 -43.15 5.31 12.25
CA SER A 72 -43.42 5.06 10.83
C SER A 72 -44.61 5.83 10.29
N ARG A 73 -45.41 6.48 11.16
CA ARG A 73 -46.68 7.14 10.82
C ARG A 73 -47.66 6.21 10.10
N LEU A 74 -47.67 4.93 10.48
CA LEU A 74 -48.48 3.88 9.89
C LEU A 74 -49.11 3.03 11.00
N ASP A 75 -50.29 2.49 10.75
CA ASP A 75 -50.93 1.52 11.64
C ASP A 75 -50.75 0.10 11.06
N PHE A 76 -49.51 -0.39 11.09
CA PHE A 76 -49.12 -1.64 10.42
C PHE A 76 -48.68 -2.73 11.40
N ALA A 77 -47.87 -2.41 12.40
CA ALA A 77 -47.45 -3.39 13.37
C ALA A 77 -48.61 -3.80 14.30
N ASP A 78 -48.65 -5.09 14.64
CA ASP A 78 -49.71 -5.65 15.47
C ASP A 78 -49.72 -5.01 16.87
N VAL A 79 -50.74 -4.26 17.19
CA VAL A 79 -50.95 -3.66 18.51
C VAL A 79 -52.15 -4.37 19.17
N GLY A 80 -51.94 -5.08 20.28
CA GLY A 80 -53.02 -5.79 20.93
C GLY A 80 -52.77 -6.12 22.41
N VAL A 81 -53.83 -6.35 23.14
CA VAL A 81 -53.80 -6.73 24.57
C VAL A 81 -53.59 -8.23 24.77
N LYS A 82 -53.79 -9.06 23.73
CA LYS A 82 -53.62 -10.53 23.80
C LYS A 82 -52.16 -10.91 23.54
N ARG A 83 -51.58 -11.64 24.47
CA ARG A 83 -50.20 -12.17 24.41
C ARG A 83 -50.11 -13.47 23.60
N PRO A 84 -49.01 -13.70 22.80
CA PRO A 84 -47.95 -12.76 22.41
C PRO A 84 -48.41 -11.85 21.26
N THR A 85 -48.08 -10.55 21.33
CA THR A 85 -48.51 -9.56 20.35
C THR A 85 -47.66 -9.52 19.10
N THR A 86 -46.35 -9.76 19.20
CA THR A 86 -45.43 -9.73 18.07
C THR A 86 -44.56 -10.99 18.04
N ALA A 87 -44.91 -11.93 17.16
CA ALA A 87 -44.21 -13.21 17.02
C ALA A 87 -43.07 -13.18 15.97
N ARG A 88 -43.04 -12.17 15.10
CA ARG A 88 -42.13 -12.03 13.98
C ARG A 88 -41.69 -10.58 13.82
N VAL A 89 -40.50 -10.39 13.23
CA VAL A 89 -39.99 -9.06 12.92
C VAL A 89 -40.92 -8.34 11.93
N THR A 90 -41.21 -7.08 12.20
CA THR A 90 -41.88 -6.17 11.26
C THR A 90 -40.90 -5.08 10.88
N ALA A 91 -40.86 -4.70 9.60
CA ALA A 91 -39.92 -3.72 9.08
C ALA A 91 -40.62 -2.58 8.33
N CYS A 92 -40.13 -1.36 8.55
CA CYS A 92 -40.43 -0.20 7.72
C CYS A 92 -39.13 0.36 7.15
N SER A 93 -39.05 0.51 5.82
CA SER A 93 -37.87 1.05 5.14
C SER A 93 -38.20 2.36 4.45
N TRP A 94 -37.30 3.33 4.55
CA TRP A 94 -37.30 4.57 3.76
C TRP A 94 -36.37 4.46 2.56
N SER A 95 -36.38 3.29 1.90
CA SER A 95 -35.60 3.03 0.69
C SER A 95 -36.13 1.77 -0.02
N ASP A 96 -36.34 1.84 -1.33
CA ASP A 96 -36.72 0.69 -2.15
C ASP A 96 -35.59 -0.34 -2.29
N ALA A 97 -34.35 0.08 -2.07
CA ALA A 97 -33.18 -0.79 -2.17
C ALA A 97 -32.99 -1.70 -0.94
N ALA A 98 -33.84 -1.60 0.10
CA ALA A 98 -33.71 -2.39 1.34
C ALA A 98 -34.12 -3.86 1.18
N THR A 99 -34.71 -4.28 0.06
CA THR A 99 -35.25 -5.62 -0.14
C THR A 99 -34.23 -6.73 0.14
N ALA A 100 -33.02 -6.62 -0.39
CA ALA A 100 -31.97 -7.62 -0.18
C ALA A 100 -31.53 -7.72 1.29
N LEU A 101 -31.48 -6.60 1.99
CA LEU A 101 -31.20 -6.55 3.43
C LEU A 101 -32.33 -7.20 4.24
N LEU A 102 -33.59 -6.93 3.90
CA LEU A 102 -34.75 -7.51 4.57
C LEU A 102 -34.89 -9.01 4.31
N ASP A 103 -34.51 -9.49 3.12
CA ASP A 103 -34.42 -10.94 2.80
C ASP A 103 -33.37 -11.62 3.67
N TRP A 104 -32.19 -10.99 3.79
CA TRP A 104 -31.10 -11.51 4.61
C TRP A 104 -31.43 -11.50 6.11
N LEU A 105 -32.18 -10.49 6.59
CA LEU A 105 -32.70 -10.42 7.97
C LEU A 105 -33.86 -11.41 8.22
N ASP A 106 -34.32 -12.14 7.18
CA ASP A 106 -35.42 -13.09 7.22
C ASP A 106 -36.74 -12.45 7.69
N VAL A 107 -37.00 -11.22 7.27
CA VAL A 107 -38.26 -10.54 7.51
C VAL A 107 -39.29 -11.03 6.49
N ASP A 108 -40.45 -11.47 6.94
CA ASP A 108 -41.52 -11.90 6.04
C ASP A 108 -41.95 -10.77 5.08
N PRO A 109 -42.12 -11.03 3.76
CA PRO A 109 -42.57 -10.03 2.80
C PRO A 109 -43.88 -9.33 3.20
N GLU A 110 -44.79 -10.03 3.83
CA GLU A 110 -46.07 -9.48 4.32
C GLU A 110 -45.90 -8.54 5.51
N ARG A 111 -44.69 -8.50 6.11
CA ARG A 111 -44.34 -7.67 7.26
C ARG A 111 -43.37 -6.57 6.93
N ARG A 112 -43.24 -6.27 5.65
CA ARG A 112 -42.37 -5.19 5.13
C ARG A 112 -43.22 -4.06 4.58
N ILE A 113 -42.88 -2.84 4.97
CA ILE A 113 -43.41 -1.64 4.35
C ILE A 113 -42.27 -0.82 3.82
N THR A 114 -42.44 -0.33 2.61
CA THR A 114 -41.55 0.68 2.03
C THR A 114 -42.33 2.00 2.00
N ARG A 115 -41.72 3.05 2.56
CA ARG A 115 -42.22 4.41 2.45
C ARG A 115 -41.56 5.06 1.24
N ASP A 116 -42.34 5.20 0.17
CA ASP A 116 -41.89 5.82 -1.05
C ASP A 116 -42.17 7.32 -1.00
N GLY A 117 -41.09 8.12 -0.99
CA GLY A 117 -41.10 9.52 -0.60
C GLY A 117 -41.74 10.54 -1.56
N GLU A 118 -42.51 10.13 -2.60
CA GLU A 118 -43.11 11.12 -3.51
C GLU A 118 -44.30 11.88 -2.94
N LEU A 119 -45.01 11.32 -1.97
CA LEU A 119 -46.20 11.95 -1.35
C LEU A 119 -45.90 12.63 -0.01
N ASP A 120 -44.82 12.27 0.68
CA ASP A 120 -44.41 12.78 2.00
C ASP A 120 -43.01 13.50 1.96
N ALA A 121 -42.59 13.97 0.79
CA ALA A 121 -41.19 14.19 0.41
C ALA A 121 -40.38 15.20 1.25
N GLU A 122 -41.01 16.19 1.89
CA GLU A 122 -40.22 17.23 2.60
C GLU A 122 -39.87 16.83 4.03
N ASP A 123 -40.76 16.13 4.75
CA ASP A 123 -40.59 15.76 6.17
C ASP A 123 -39.92 14.41 6.41
N GLU A 124 -39.80 13.56 5.39
CA GLU A 124 -39.26 12.18 5.48
C GLU A 124 -37.85 12.03 4.85
N SER A 125 -37.39 13.03 4.15
CA SER A 125 -36.07 12.99 3.46
C SER A 125 -34.90 12.77 4.43
N ALA A 126 -34.97 13.26 5.65
CA ALA A 126 -33.99 13.09 6.71
C ALA A 126 -33.85 11.63 7.20
N LEU A 127 -34.86 10.79 6.94
CA LEU A 127 -34.86 9.34 7.24
C LEU A 127 -34.51 8.48 6.04
N GLY A 128 -34.12 9.08 4.89
CA GLY A 128 -33.76 8.36 3.69
C GLY A 128 -32.65 7.33 3.93
N GLY A 129 -32.94 6.04 3.66
CA GLY A 129 -32.05 4.93 3.96
C GLY A 129 -32.21 4.30 5.35
N LEU A 130 -33.17 4.74 6.15
CA LEU A 130 -33.53 4.09 7.41
C LEU A 130 -34.28 2.77 7.15
N VAL A 131 -33.93 1.74 7.91
CA VAL A 131 -34.67 0.50 8.06
C VAL A 131 -34.99 0.35 9.53
N LEU A 132 -36.25 0.56 9.90
CA LEU A 132 -36.75 0.42 11.28
C LEU A 132 -37.35 -0.97 11.46
N LEU A 133 -36.89 -1.69 12.49
CA LEU A 133 -37.37 -3.03 12.84
C LEU A 133 -38.10 -3.02 14.16
N ASP A 134 -39.29 -3.65 14.21
CA ASP A 134 -39.98 -4.02 15.45
C ASP A 134 -39.65 -5.48 15.77
N LEU A 135 -38.83 -5.68 16.81
CA LEU A 135 -38.39 -7.02 17.21
C LEU A 135 -39.42 -7.71 18.11
N PRO A 136 -39.46 -9.07 18.10
CA PRO A 136 -40.19 -9.84 19.08
C PRO A 136 -39.78 -9.50 20.52
N ASP A 137 -40.68 -9.77 21.47
CA ASP A 137 -40.42 -9.55 22.88
C ASP A 137 -39.24 -10.40 23.36
N HIS A 138 -38.25 -9.77 23.99
CA HIS A 138 -37.04 -10.44 24.48
C HIS A 138 -37.33 -11.32 25.72
N ASP A 139 -38.34 -10.99 26.50
CA ASP A 139 -38.81 -11.72 27.67
C ASP A 139 -39.81 -12.86 27.33
N SER A 140 -39.98 -13.16 26.03
CA SER A 140 -40.82 -14.24 25.57
C SER A 140 -40.27 -15.61 26.03
N ILE A 141 -41.17 -16.45 26.48
CA ILE A 141 -40.88 -17.84 26.87
C ILE A 141 -40.49 -18.70 25.65
N GLU A 142 -40.81 -18.22 24.45
CA GLU A 142 -40.63 -18.93 23.21
C GLU A 142 -39.18 -18.82 22.70
N PRO A 143 -38.40 -19.94 22.62
CA PRO A 143 -37.01 -19.91 22.23
C PRO A 143 -36.75 -19.32 20.82
N ALA A 144 -37.76 -19.45 19.93
CA ALA A 144 -37.71 -18.94 18.58
C ALA A 144 -37.59 -17.40 18.54
N HIS A 145 -38.33 -16.70 19.43
CA HIS A 145 -38.27 -15.24 19.51
C HIS A 145 -36.92 -14.74 19.98
N ARG A 146 -36.31 -15.40 20.97
CA ARG A 146 -34.98 -15.06 21.45
C ARG A 146 -33.93 -15.28 20.39
N ALA A 147 -34.00 -16.39 19.62
CA ALA A 147 -33.09 -16.66 18.55
C ALA A 147 -33.14 -15.60 17.43
N VAL A 148 -34.30 -15.02 17.17
CA VAL A 148 -34.44 -13.91 16.20
C VAL A 148 -33.74 -12.65 16.72
N VAL A 149 -34.00 -12.28 17.99
CA VAL A 149 -33.37 -11.12 18.63
C VAL A 149 -31.82 -11.29 18.63
N ASP A 150 -31.31 -12.44 19.07
CA ASP A 150 -29.88 -12.72 19.15
C ASP A 150 -29.21 -12.69 17.77
N ARG A 151 -29.92 -13.05 16.70
CA ARG A 151 -29.42 -12.99 15.32
C ARG A 151 -29.39 -11.57 14.77
N VAL A 152 -30.39 -10.75 15.07
CA VAL A 152 -30.55 -9.42 14.51
C VAL A 152 -29.71 -8.37 15.26
N LEU A 153 -29.56 -8.48 16.57
CA LEU A 153 -28.84 -7.50 17.40
C LEU A 153 -27.42 -7.16 16.92
N PRO A 154 -26.58 -8.12 16.49
CA PRO A 154 -25.23 -7.81 16.00
C PRO A 154 -25.20 -7.00 14.70
N LEU A 155 -26.33 -6.89 14.01
CA LEU A 155 -26.46 -6.29 12.68
C LEU A 155 -27.09 -4.90 12.72
N VAL A 156 -27.57 -4.49 13.89
CA VAL A 156 -28.26 -3.23 14.12
C VAL A 156 -27.25 -2.10 14.32
N ASP A 157 -27.45 -0.97 13.64
CA ASP A 157 -26.63 0.23 13.76
C ASP A 157 -27.01 1.08 14.97
N LEU A 158 -28.31 1.10 15.31
CA LEU A 158 -28.82 1.73 16.51
C LEU A 158 -29.91 0.87 17.14
N LEU A 159 -29.70 0.49 18.39
CA LEU A 159 -30.66 -0.26 19.19
C LEU A 159 -31.42 0.70 20.10
N VAL A 160 -32.75 0.71 19.99
CA VAL A 160 -33.64 1.46 20.87
C VAL A 160 -34.31 0.49 21.83
N TRP A 161 -33.89 0.49 23.09
CA TRP A 161 -34.53 -0.26 24.15
C TRP A 161 -35.80 0.47 24.61
N VAL A 162 -36.95 -0.09 24.29
CA VAL A 162 -38.26 0.44 24.70
C VAL A 162 -38.65 -0.15 26.04
N VAL A 163 -38.66 0.67 27.06
CA VAL A 163 -38.84 0.25 28.46
C VAL A 163 -40.14 0.83 29.02
N ASP A 164 -40.91 -0.01 29.70
CA ASP A 164 -42.07 0.38 30.46
C ASP A 164 -41.63 1.00 31.82
N PRO A 165 -42.03 2.22 32.17
CA PRO A 165 -41.71 2.86 33.44
C PRO A 165 -42.08 2.05 34.70
N GLN A 166 -42.97 1.08 34.58
CA GLN A 166 -43.31 0.18 35.69
C GLN A 166 -42.37 -1.02 35.81
N LYS A 167 -41.50 -1.27 34.78
CA LYS A 167 -40.63 -2.43 34.68
C LYS A 167 -39.18 -2.06 34.41
N TYR A 168 -38.81 -0.79 34.55
CA TYR A 168 -37.46 -0.32 34.19
C TYR A 168 -36.32 -0.97 35.01
N ALA A 169 -36.62 -1.45 36.21
CA ALA A 169 -35.68 -2.15 37.09
C ALA A 169 -35.85 -3.68 37.06
N ASP A 170 -36.40 -4.26 35.98
CA ASP A 170 -36.60 -5.70 35.85
C ASP A 170 -35.25 -6.40 35.59
N ASP A 171 -34.91 -7.38 36.42
CA ASP A 171 -33.66 -8.15 36.30
C ASP A 171 -33.52 -8.84 34.93
N ALA A 172 -34.61 -9.27 34.32
CA ALA A 172 -34.59 -9.89 32.99
C ALA A 172 -34.11 -8.91 31.91
N LEU A 173 -34.35 -7.61 32.03
CA LEU A 173 -33.80 -6.59 31.14
C LEU A 173 -32.30 -6.39 31.40
N HIS A 174 -31.92 -6.18 32.65
CA HIS A 174 -30.54 -5.84 33.03
C HIS A 174 -29.58 -7.00 32.84
N SER A 175 -29.76 -8.12 33.54
CA SER A 175 -28.87 -9.28 33.48
C SER A 175 -29.01 -10.05 32.16
N GLY A 176 -30.18 -10.03 31.55
CA GLY A 176 -30.48 -10.73 30.32
C GLY A 176 -29.84 -10.12 29.07
N TYR A 177 -29.85 -8.80 28.94
CA TYR A 177 -29.51 -8.09 27.71
C TYR A 177 -28.60 -6.88 27.89
N LEU A 178 -28.91 -5.96 28.81
CA LEU A 178 -28.16 -4.71 28.96
C LEU A 178 -26.69 -4.98 29.33
N GLN A 179 -26.40 -5.80 30.33
CA GLN A 179 -25.05 -6.17 30.74
C GLN A 179 -24.26 -6.88 29.64
N LYS A 180 -24.92 -7.57 28.72
CA LYS A 180 -24.30 -8.23 27.58
C LYS A 180 -24.02 -7.29 26.42
N SER A 181 -24.54 -6.08 26.48
CA SER A 181 -24.40 -5.07 25.43
C SER A 181 -23.29 -4.06 25.73
N THR A 182 -22.44 -4.33 26.72
CA THR A 182 -21.24 -3.53 27.02
C THR A 182 -20.32 -3.45 25.81
N GLY A 183 -19.85 -2.23 25.49
CA GLY A 183 -19.08 -1.93 24.27
C GLY A 183 -19.93 -1.49 23.09
N LEU A 184 -21.28 -1.42 23.25
CA LEU A 184 -22.22 -0.94 22.23
C LEU A 184 -22.92 0.36 22.65
N GLU A 185 -22.44 1.04 23.70
CA GLU A 185 -23.09 2.22 24.32
C GLU A 185 -23.34 3.32 23.28
N GLY A 186 -22.42 3.55 22.36
CA GLY A 186 -22.56 4.53 21.27
C GLY A 186 -23.60 4.20 20.19
N SER A 187 -24.12 2.96 20.22
CA SER A 187 -25.13 2.44 19.29
C SER A 187 -26.42 2.05 20.02
N MET A 188 -26.66 2.62 21.18
CA MET A 188 -27.82 2.28 22.05
C MET A 188 -28.52 3.53 22.56
N VAL A 189 -29.84 3.47 22.63
CA VAL A 189 -30.73 4.46 23.27
C VAL A 189 -31.73 3.72 24.10
N VAL A 190 -32.06 4.22 25.29
CA VAL A 190 -33.15 3.75 26.09
C VAL A 190 -34.32 4.73 25.94
N ALA A 191 -35.48 4.23 25.49
CA ALA A 191 -36.72 4.99 25.40
C ALA A 191 -37.71 4.54 26.50
N LEU A 192 -37.85 5.36 27.53
CA LEU A 192 -38.86 5.16 28.57
C LEU A 192 -40.23 5.53 27.98
N ASN A 193 -40.91 4.51 27.46
CA ASN A 193 -42.23 4.70 26.82
C ASN A 193 -43.37 4.74 27.84
N GLN A 194 -44.53 5.14 27.43
CA GLN A 194 -45.71 5.32 28.30
C GLN A 194 -45.47 6.37 29.41
N ILE A 195 -44.64 7.37 29.16
CA ILE A 195 -44.33 8.42 30.14
C ILE A 195 -45.56 9.21 30.58
N ASP A 196 -46.63 9.23 29.78
CA ASP A 196 -47.93 9.80 30.11
C ASP A 196 -48.60 9.13 31.30
N THR A 197 -48.20 7.93 31.71
CA THR A 197 -48.67 7.24 32.91
C THR A 197 -47.91 7.66 34.16
N VAL A 198 -46.76 8.37 34.01
CA VAL A 198 -45.92 8.81 35.11
C VAL A 198 -46.22 10.28 35.42
N PRO A 199 -46.52 10.62 36.69
CA PRO A 199 -46.69 12.01 37.11
C PRO A 199 -45.43 12.85 36.77
N GLU A 200 -45.64 14.05 36.24
CA GLU A 200 -44.56 14.93 35.77
C GLU A 200 -43.48 15.16 36.83
N ALA A 201 -43.84 15.33 38.09
CA ALA A 201 -42.91 15.51 39.20
C ALA A 201 -41.98 14.32 39.46
N ARG A 202 -42.27 13.13 38.89
CA ARG A 202 -41.44 11.90 39.04
C ARG A 202 -40.65 11.56 37.81
N ARG A 203 -40.84 12.23 36.68
CA ARG A 203 -40.20 11.88 35.42
C ARG A 203 -38.68 12.08 35.45
N ALA A 204 -38.25 13.19 36.04
CA ALA A 204 -36.80 13.46 36.17
C ALA A 204 -36.09 12.40 37.04
N SER A 205 -36.68 12.06 38.20
CA SER A 205 -36.08 11.03 39.06
C SER A 205 -36.11 9.64 38.43
N LEU A 206 -37.06 9.34 37.55
CA LEU A 206 -37.11 8.09 36.80
C LEU A 206 -35.97 7.99 35.79
N VAL A 207 -35.67 9.09 35.09
CA VAL A 207 -34.53 9.16 34.15
C VAL A 207 -33.22 9.00 34.90
N GLU A 208 -33.03 9.72 36.02
CA GLU A 208 -31.83 9.61 36.88
C GLU A 208 -31.64 8.19 37.42
N ASP A 209 -32.71 7.52 37.84
CA ASP A 209 -32.65 6.14 38.29
C ASP A 209 -32.26 5.17 37.17
N MET A 210 -32.81 5.36 35.96
CA MET A 210 -32.45 4.55 34.80
C MET A 210 -30.98 4.75 34.41
N ASP A 211 -30.49 5.99 34.39
CA ASP A 211 -29.07 6.30 34.12
C ASP A 211 -28.16 5.62 35.15
N ARG A 212 -28.53 5.64 36.44
CA ARG A 212 -27.75 4.95 37.49
C ARG A 212 -27.72 3.43 37.28
N LEU A 213 -28.84 2.81 36.90
CA LEU A 213 -28.91 1.37 36.64
C LEU A 213 -28.08 1.00 35.41
N LEU A 214 -28.09 1.83 34.36
CA LEU A 214 -27.22 1.63 33.18
C LEU A 214 -25.75 1.71 33.54
N GLN A 215 -25.34 2.63 34.41
CA GLN A 215 -23.97 2.71 34.90
C GLN A 215 -23.60 1.47 35.74
N GLU A 216 -24.49 0.98 36.59
CA GLU A 216 -24.31 -0.26 37.37
C GLU A 216 -24.13 -1.49 36.43
N ASP A 217 -24.80 -1.49 35.27
CA ASP A 217 -24.66 -2.51 34.23
C ASP A 217 -23.39 -2.35 33.36
N GLY A 218 -22.60 -1.27 33.55
CA GLY A 218 -21.40 -0.98 32.79
C GLY A 218 -21.68 -0.29 31.46
N LEU A 219 -22.83 0.34 31.30
CA LEU A 219 -23.30 1.04 30.10
C LEU A 219 -23.24 2.56 30.27
N ASP A 220 -22.07 3.09 30.51
CA ASP A 220 -21.86 4.53 30.71
C ASP A 220 -22.13 5.32 29.41
N GLY A 221 -22.93 6.39 29.54
CA GLY A 221 -23.20 7.34 28.46
C GLY A 221 -24.28 6.89 27.46
N VAL A 222 -25.05 5.85 27.77
CA VAL A 222 -26.23 5.51 26.99
C VAL A 222 -27.28 6.61 27.18
N TYR A 223 -27.80 7.11 26.06
CA TYR A 223 -28.81 8.19 26.12
C TYR A 223 -30.18 7.64 26.52
N VAL A 224 -30.79 8.27 27.52
CA VAL A 224 -32.15 7.94 27.98
C VAL A 224 -33.11 9.05 27.56
N THR A 225 -34.17 8.70 26.81
CA THR A 225 -35.25 9.61 26.40
C THR A 225 -36.60 9.14 26.94
N THR A 226 -37.50 10.04 27.10
CA THR A 226 -38.88 9.76 27.54
C THR A 226 -39.86 9.93 26.38
N VAL A 227 -40.69 8.93 26.13
CA VAL A 227 -41.63 8.96 25.01
C VAL A 227 -43.02 8.47 25.42
N SER A 228 -44.05 8.88 24.70
CA SER A 228 -45.37 8.29 24.78
C SER A 228 -45.90 8.03 23.36
N ALA A 229 -45.97 6.77 22.99
CA ALA A 229 -46.62 6.38 21.73
C ALA A 229 -48.08 6.75 21.67
N ARG A 230 -48.74 6.92 22.84
CA ARG A 230 -50.14 7.30 22.94
C ARG A 230 -50.38 8.78 22.71
N THR A 231 -49.63 9.65 23.38
CA THR A 231 -49.84 11.11 23.32
C THR A 231 -49.01 11.81 22.26
N GLY A 232 -47.92 11.20 21.80
CA GLY A 232 -46.93 11.79 20.90
C GLY A 232 -45.79 12.53 21.61
N GLU A 233 -45.83 12.60 22.96
CA GLU A 233 -44.79 13.26 23.75
C GLU A 233 -43.42 12.58 23.51
N GLY A 234 -42.36 13.39 23.30
CA GLY A 234 -40.98 12.91 23.07
C GLY A 234 -40.72 12.25 21.72
N LEU A 235 -41.72 12.11 20.83
CA LEU A 235 -41.54 11.46 19.52
C LEU A 235 -40.65 12.26 18.60
N ASP A 236 -40.71 13.60 18.63
CA ASP A 236 -39.87 14.46 17.79
C ASP A 236 -38.41 14.33 18.18
N GLU A 237 -38.12 14.20 19.49
CA GLU A 237 -36.77 13.93 19.97
C GLU A 237 -36.26 12.56 19.52
N LEU A 238 -37.07 11.50 19.72
CA LEU A 238 -36.71 10.16 19.22
C LEU A 238 -36.47 10.16 17.71
N ARG A 239 -37.34 10.84 16.95
CA ARG A 239 -37.18 10.97 15.50
C ARG A 239 -35.88 11.69 15.13
N SER A 240 -35.56 12.78 15.83
CA SER A 240 -34.26 13.47 15.64
C SER A 240 -33.05 12.57 15.93
N LEU A 241 -33.14 11.68 16.92
CA LEU A 241 -32.09 10.67 17.17
C LEU A 241 -31.95 9.68 16.01
N LEU A 242 -33.07 9.24 15.42
CA LEU A 242 -33.06 8.37 14.24
C LEU A 242 -32.45 9.09 13.02
N GLU A 243 -32.85 10.34 12.79
CA GLU A 243 -32.26 11.19 11.73
C GLU A 243 -30.76 11.38 11.91
N GLN A 244 -30.31 11.62 13.15
CA GLN A 244 -28.87 11.66 13.45
C GLN A 244 -28.19 10.32 13.20
N ALA A 245 -28.83 9.19 13.51
CA ALA A 245 -28.28 7.86 13.21
C ALA A 245 -28.12 7.64 11.71
N VAL A 246 -29.12 8.07 10.91
CA VAL A 246 -29.05 8.05 9.44
C VAL A 246 -27.98 8.99 8.92
N ALA A 247 -27.92 10.22 9.42
CA ALA A 247 -26.90 11.20 9.04
C ALA A 247 -25.47 10.75 9.42
N ARG A 248 -25.32 10.04 10.53
CA ARG A 248 -24.08 9.35 10.92
C ARG A 248 -23.79 8.12 10.08
N ARG A 249 -24.56 7.86 9.05
CA ARG A 249 -24.46 6.86 7.98
C ARG A 249 -23.16 6.06 7.90
N SER A 250 -22.42 6.16 8.92
CA SER A 250 -21.05 5.74 8.92
C SER A 250 -20.72 4.69 9.97
N VAL A 251 -21.63 4.21 10.81
CA VAL A 251 -21.15 3.25 11.82
C VAL A 251 -20.79 1.92 11.14
N ALA A 252 -21.65 1.39 10.26
CA ALA A 252 -21.32 0.21 9.48
C ALA A 252 -20.22 0.51 8.45
N ALA A 253 -20.33 1.64 7.73
CA ALA A 253 -19.30 2.09 6.78
C ALA A 253 -17.97 2.39 7.48
N SER A 254 -17.99 3.01 8.68
CA SER A 254 -16.78 3.25 9.47
C SER A 254 -16.16 1.96 10.01
N ARG A 255 -16.96 0.98 10.41
CA ARG A 255 -16.47 -0.35 10.80
C ARG A 255 -15.80 -1.05 9.62
N VAL A 256 -16.45 -1.04 8.45
CA VAL A 256 -15.90 -1.58 7.20
C VAL A 256 -14.63 -0.85 6.81
N ALA A 257 -14.62 0.48 6.84
CA ALA A 257 -13.43 1.28 6.59
C ALA A 257 -12.30 0.94 7.58
N GLY A 258 -12.60 0.81 8.86
CA GLY A 258 -11.65 0.43 9.90
C GLY A 258 -11.10 -1.00 9.74
N GLU A 259 -11.89 -1.93 9.25
CA GLU A 259 -11.41 -3.29 8.90
C GLU A 259 -10.47 -3.26 7.70
N LEU A 260 -10.80 -2.49 6.65
CA LEU A 260 -9.92 -2.30 5.50
C LEU A 260 -8.61 -1.61 5.89
N ASP A 261 -8.68 -0.60 6.77
CA ASP A 261 -7.48 0.09 7.27
C ASP A 261 -6.56 -0.86 8.03
N ARG A 262 -7.11 -1.72 8.89
CA ARG A 262 -6.35 -2.74 9.61
C ARG A 262 -5.74 -3.78 8.67
N ALA A 263 -6.52 -4.29 7.72
CA ALA A 263 -6.04 -5.24 6.72
C ALA A 263 -4.96 -4.64 5.83
N GLY A 264 -5.13 -3.39 5.39
CA GLY A 264 -4.13 -2.64 4.65
C GLY A 264 -2.86 -2.38 5.46
N ALA A 265 -2.98 -2.08 6.76
CA ALA A 265 -1.84 -1.90 7.65
C ALA A 265 -1.03 -3.20 7.81
N LEU A 266 -1.70 -4.33 8.04
CA LEU A 266 -1.05 -5.64 8.12
C LEU A 266 -0.29 -6.00 6.83
N LEU A 267 -0.89 -5.70 5.67
CA LEU A 267 -0.22 -5.93 4.40
C LEU A 267 0.99 -5.01 4.22
N LEU A 268 0.90 -3.74 4.61
CA LEU A 268 2.00 -2.78 4.52
C LEU A 268 3.17 -3.12 5.44
N GLU A 269 2.95 -3.80 6.57
CA GLU A 269 4.02 -4.33 7.42
C GLU A 269 4.88 -5.38 6.69
N GLN A 270 4.30 -6.10 5.71
CA GLN A 270 5.01 -7.03 4.85
C GLN A 270 5.75 -6.33 3.70
N LEU A 271 5.45 -5.05 3.45
CA LEU A 271 5.93 -4.25 2.34
C LEU A 271 6.65 -2.99 2.87
N PRO A 272 7.82 -3.13 3.51
CA PRO A 272 8.58 -1.99 4.00
C PRO A 272 8.92 -1.02 2.86
N GLY A 273 9.10 0.26 3.21
CA GLY A 273 9.44 1.31 2.23
C GLY A 273 10.79 1.09 1.58
N ASP A 274 10.96 1.66 0.40
CA ASP A 274 12.21 1.60 -0.34
C ASP A 274 13.36 2.21 0.47
N VAL A 275 14.45 1.45 0.60
CA VAL A 275 15.74 2.03 0.97
C VAL A 275 16.32 2.68 -0.30
N PRO A 276 16.90 3.88 -0.21
CA PRO A 276 17.53 4.51 -1.35
C PRO A 276 18.60 3.57 -1.93
N TRP A 277 18.34 2.98 -3.07
CA TRP A 277 19.23 2.12 -3.80
C TRP A 277 19.24 2.54 -5.26
N THR A 278 20.44 2.87 -5.75
CA THR A 278 20.62 3.36 -7.10
C THR A 278 21.08 2.20 -7.98
N MET A 279 20.21 1.72 -8.85
CA MET A 279 20.49 0.61 -9.77
C MET A 279 21.74 0.86 -10.61
N SER A 280 21.93 2.07 -11.13
CA SER A 280 23.09 2.41 -11.98
C SER A 280 24.41 2.21 -11.25
N THR A 281 24.51 2.69 -10.00
CA THR A 281 25.73 2.53 -9.20
C THR A 281 26.03 1.07 -8.89
N ALA A 282 24.97 0.29 -8.58
CA ALA A 282 25.13 -1.14 -8.32
C ALA A 282 25.59 -1.90 -9.56
N VAL A 283 25.07 -1.56 -10.74
CA VAL A 283 25.50 -2.15 -12.02
C VAL A 283 26.97 -1.82 -12.30
N GLU A 284 27.38 -0.56 -12.14
CA GLU A 284 28.77 -0.13 -12.37
C GLU A 284 29.76 -0.90 -11.48
N GLU A 285 29.45 -1.05 -10.18
CA GLU A 285 30.32 -1.77 -9.24
C GLU A 285 30.44 -3.26 -9.59
N GLU A 286 29.35 -3.91 -10.01
CA GLU A 286 29.40 -5.32 -10.39
C GLU A 286 30.04 -5.52 -11.78
N VAL A 287 29.92 -4.55 -12.68
CA VAL A 287 30.68 -4.53 -13.96
C VAL A 287 32.17 -4.47 -13.69
N ASP A 288 32.63 -3.60 -12.78
CA ASP A 288 34.01 -3.50 -12.40
C ASP A 288 34.52 -4.82 -11.78
N ALA A 289 33.76 -5.38 -10.85
CA ALA A 289 34.11 -6.64 -10.20
C ALA A 289 34.23 -7.82 -11.19
N LEU A 290 33.30 -7.91 -12.16
CA LEU A 290 33.33 -8.95 -13.19
C LEU A 290 34.43 -8.68 -14.23
N ALA A 291 34.73 -7.42 -14.55
CA ALA A 291 35.85 -7.06 -15.41
C ALA A 291 37.21 -7.50 -14.81
N ASP A 292 37.36 -7.30 -13.51
CA ASP A 292 38.54 -7.77 -12.76
C ASP A 292 38.59 -9.30 -12.70
N ALA A 293 37.45 -9.95 -12.39
CA ALA A 293 37.35 -11.41 -12.33
C ALA A 293 37.67 -12.12 -13.66
N THR A 294 37.48 -11.44 -14.77
CA THR A 294 37.80 -11.95 -16.13
C THR A 294 39.17 -11.55 -16.62
N GLY A 295 39.89 -10.71 -15.88
CA GLY A 295 41.18 -10.17 -16.28
C GLY A 295 41.12 -9.29 -17.55
N LEU A 296 39.97 -8.60 -17.76
CA LEU A 296 39.72 -7.79 -18.95
C LEU A 296 40.86 -6.79 -19.23
N ALA A 297 41.37 -6.11 -18.21
CA ALA A 297 42.49 -5.17 -18.34
C ALA A 297 43.78 -5.86 -18.78
N ALA A 298 44.07 -7.04 -18.24
CA ALA A 298 45.25 -7.83 -18.60
C ALA A 298 45.21 -8.28 -20.09
N VAL A 299 44.04 -8.79 -20.54
CA VAL A 299 43.83 -9.21 -21.93
C VAL A 299 43.94 -8.01 -22.89
N ALA A 300 43.34 -6.87 -22.55
CA ALA A 300 43.45 -5.64 -23.33
C ALA A 300 44.91 -5.17 -23.45
N GLY A 301 45.68 -5.21 -22.36
CA GLY A 301 47.12 -4.94 -22.35
C GLY A 301 47.94 -5.92 -23.21
N GLN A 302 47.59 -7.23 -23.20
CA GLN A 302 48.18 -8.24 -24.06
C GLN A 302 47.88 -7.96 -25.54
N VAL A 303 46.66 -7.53 -25.90
CA VAL A 303 46.34 -7.10 -27.29
C VAL A 303 47.21 -5.92 -27.69
N GLY A 304 47.33 -4.90 -26.83
CA GLY A 304 48.22 -3.76 -27.08
C GLY A 304 49.70 -4.17 -27.25
N ALA A 305 50.19 -5.10 -26.41
CA ALA A 305 51.53 -5.65 -26.51
C ALA A 305 51.73 -6.47 -27.81
N ALA A 306 50.76 -7.30 -28.18
CA ALA A 306 50.81 -8.10 -29.41
C ALA A 306 50.86 -7.21 -30.67
N VAL A 307 50.09 -6.11 -30.70
CA VAL A 307 50.15 -5.12 -31.80
C VAL A 307 51.51 -4.41 -31.86
N ARG A 308 52.11 -4.08 -30.70
CA ARG A 308 53.45 -3.45 -30.64
C ARG A 308 54.56 -4.39 -31.11
N ASN A 309 54.55 -5.61 -30.60
CA ASN A 309 55.65 -6.56 -30.78
C ASN A 309 55.47 -7.45 -32.01
N GLY A 310 54.26 -7.58 -32.53
CA GLY A 310 53.95 -8.41 -33.69
C GLY A 310 53.75 -9.89 -33.37
N TYR A 311 53.72 -10.28 -32.10
CA TYR A 311 53.49 -11.64 -31.64
C TYR A 311 52.67 -11.63 -30.34
N GLY A 312 51.92 -12.70 -30.07
CA GLY A 312 51.04 -12.90 -28.93
C GLY A 312 49.69 -13.42 -29.38
N ARG A 313 49.05 -14.23 -28.54
CA ARG A 313 47.67 -14.74 -28.70
C ARG A 313 46.91 -14.45 -27.44
N PRO A 314 46.41 -13.21 -27.26
CA PRO A 314 45.58 -12.88 -26.11
C PRO A 314 44.27 -13.69 -26.20
N GLU A 315 43.83 -14.21 -25.05
CA GLU A 315 42.60 -14.98 -24.91
C GLU A 315 41.97 -14.65 -23.57
N PHE A 316 40.63 -14.58 -23.53
CA PHE A 316 39.92 -14.41 -22.27
C PHE A 316 39.91 -15.72 -21.49
N SER A 317 40.31 -15.67 -20.24
CA SER A 317 40.08 -16.75 -19.29
C SER A 317 38.64 -16.82 -18.85
N PRO A 318 38.11 -18.01 -18.50
CA PRO A 318 36.79 -18.11 -17.84
C PRO A 318 36.76 -17.25 -16.57
N PRO A 319 35.64 -16.56 -16.28
CA PRO A 319 35.54 -15.79 -15.05
C PRO A 319 35.67 -16.74 -13.84
N GLN A 320 36.32 -16.25 -12.78
CA GLN A 320 36.49 -17.03 -11.54
C GLN A 320 35.14 -17.29 -10.89
N PRO A 321 34.73 -18.56 -10.62
CA PRO A 321 33.41 -18.88 -10.10
C PRO A 321 33.09 -18.20 -8.76
N ASP A 322 34.09 -18.12 -7.87
CA ASP A 322 33.95 -17.50 -6.54
C ASP A 322 33.72 -15.99 -6.65
N ALA A 323 34.40 -15.32 -7.58
CA ALA A 323 34.20 -13.89 -7.80
C ALA A 323 32.79 -13.58 -8.32
N VAL A 324 32.28 -14.42 -9.26
CA VAL A 324 30.90 -14.31 -9.75
C VAL A 324 29.88 -14.59 -8.66
N ALA A 325 30.12 -15.60 -7.82
CA ALA A 325 29.24 -15.91 -6.68
C ALA A 325 29.21 -14.76 -5.66
N LEU A 326 30.34 -14.16 -5.38
CA LEU A 326 30.44 -13.00 -4.48
C LEU A 326 29.72 -11.77 -5.06
N SER A 327 29.89 -11.50 -6.37
CA SER A 327 29.17 -10.44 -7.08
C SER A 327 27.65 -10.60 -6.93
N ARG A 328 27.13 -11.79 -7.24
CA ARG A 328 25.70 -12.10 -7.05
C ARG A 328 25.24 -11.94 -5.61
N SER A 329 26.01 -12.43 -4.65
CA SER A 329 25.67 -12.33 -3.23
C SER A 329 25.59 -10.88 -2.75
N ARG A 330 26.54 -10.03 -3.17
CA ARG A 330 26.51 -8.58 -2.88
C ARG A 330 25.30 -7.91 -3.49
N TRP A 331 24.98 -8.24 -4.75
CA TRP A 331 23.78 -7.75 -5.43
C TRP A 331 22.53 -8.07 -4.65
N LEU A 332 22.31 -9.35 -4.31
CA LEU A 332 21.14 -9.79 -3.54
C LEU A 332 21.06 -9.15 -2.15
N ALA A 333 22.19 -9.03 -1.46
CA ALA A 333 22.23 -8.39 -0.15
C ALA A 333 21.87 -6.90 -0.20
N ARG A 334 22.24 -6.21 -1.26
CA ARG A 334 21.92 -4.79 -1.44
C ARG A 334 20.45 -4.59 -1.85
N ALA A 335 20.01 -5.28 -2.91
CA ALA A 335 18.67 -5.17 -3.44
C ALA A 335 17.60 -5.70 -2.46
N GLY A 336 17.93 -6.73 -1.69
CA GLY A 336 17.05 -7.37 -0.72
C GLY A 336 17.04 -6.75 0.68
N ARG A 337 17.88 -5.72 0.95
CA ARG A 337 18.08 -5.20 2.31
C ARG A 337 16.78 -4.74 3.00
N SER A 338 15.87 -4.14 2.26
CA SER A 338 14.58 -3.66 2.77
C SER A 338 13.43 -4.66 2.59
N LEU A 339 13.65 -5.77 1.89
CA LEU A 339 12.59 -6.72 1.57
C LEU A 339 12.36 -7.72 2.71
N ARG A 340 11.12 -8.17 2.90
CA ARG A 340 10.80 -9.30 3.77
C ARG A 340 11.21 -10.64 3.12
N SER A 341 11.29 -11.70 3.94
CA SER A 341 11.82 -13.01 3.55
C SER A 341 11.22 -13.59 2.27
N GLY A 342 9.90 -13.51 2.09
CA GLY A 342 9.25 -14.00 0.87
C GLY A 342 9.67 -13.24 -0.39
N TRP A 343 9.83 -11.93 -0.31
CA TRP A 343 10.34 -11.10 -1.39
C TRP A 343 11.84 -11.29 -1.62
N GLN A 344 12.63 -11.53 -0.56
CA GLN A 344 14.05 -11.88 -0.69
C GLN A 344 14.22 -13.21 -1.42
N LYS A 345 13.41 -14.22 -1.09
CA LYS A 345 13.40 -15.50 -1.79
C LYS A 345 13.04 -15.33 -3.26
N ALA A 346 11.99 -14.56 -3.56
CA ALA A 346 11.61 -14.27 -4.94
C ALA A 346 12.72 -13.52 -5.72
N LEU A 347 13.47 -12.62 -5.05
CA LEU A 347 14.62 -11.95 -5.64
C LEU A 347 15.75 -12.94 -5.95
N ASP A 348 16.04 -13.86 -5.05
CA ASP A 348 17.06 -14.90 -5.26
C ASP A 348 16.69 -15.83 -6.43
N GLU A 349 15.42 -16.17 -6.58
CA GLU A 349 14.90 -16.97 -7.69
C GLU A 349 14.87 -16.22 -9.04
N ALA A 350 14.58 -14.92 -9.01
CA ALA A 350 14.51 -14.08 -10.21
C ALA A 350 15.89 -13.78 -10.79
N VAL A 351 16.88 -13.51 -9.93
CA VAL A 351 18.26 -13.21 -10.35
C VAL A 351 18.96 -14.48 -10.80
N ALA A 352 19.57 -14.43 -11.99
CA ALA A 352 20.23 -15.59 -12.57
C ALA A 352 21.27 -16.22 -11.62
N PRO A 353 21.33 -17.55 -11.51
CA PRO A 353 22.31 -18.23 -10.67
C PRO A 353 23.73 -18.00 -11.16
N SER A 354 24.72 -17.97 -10.25
CA SER A 354 26.12 -17.67 -10.54
C SER A 354 26.71 -18.43 -11.75
N PRO A 355 26.42 -19.74 -11.97
CA PRO A 355 26.90 -20.44 -13.13
C PRO A 355 26.38 -19.87 -14.46
N ARG A 356 25.13 -19.40 -14.49
CA ARG A 356 24.56 -18.77 -15.69
C ARG A 356 25.19 -17.40 -15.96
N VAL A 357 25.43 -16.61 -14.92
CA VAL A 357 26.12 -15.31 -15.04
C VAL A 357 27.55 -15.52 -15.57
N ALA A 358 28.29 -16.50 -15.04
CA ALA A 358 29.62 -16.85 -15.49
C ALA A 358 29.63 -17.27 -16.97
N GLU A 359 28.73 -18.14 -17.38
CA GLU A 359 28.60 -18.61 -18.76
C GLU A 359 28.21 -17.48 -19.73
N ALA A 360 27.24 -16.64 -19.33
CA ALA A 360 26.84 -15.47 -20.10
C ALA A 360 28.00 -14.49 -20.29
N THR A 361 28.79 -14.23 -19.23
CA THR A 361 29.97 -13.37 -19.25
C THR A 361 31.04 -13.96 -20.19
N ARG A 362 31.34 -15.25 -20.07
CA ARG A 362 32.27 -15.97 -20.95
C ARG A 362 31.85 -15.85 -22.41
N SER A 363 30.56 -16.15 -22.70
CA SER A 363 30.02 -16.10 -24.06
C SER A 363 30.01 -14.69 -24.65
N ALA A 364 29.75 -13.67 -23.81
CA ALA A 364 29.77 -12.28 -24.24
C ALA A 364 31.17 -11.80 -24.58
N LEU A 365 32.19 -12.14 -23.78
CA LEU A 365 33.59 -11.81 -24.01
C LEU A 365 34.17 -12.57 -25.20
N ALA A 366 33.78 -13.84 -25.42
CA ALA A 366 34.23 -14.63 -26.57
C ALA A 366 33.83 -14.03 -27.93
N LYS A 367 32.82 -13.19 -27.98
CA LYS A 367 32.35 -12.48 -29.18
C LYS A 367 33.20 -11.25 -29.52
N ILE A 368 34.10 -10.82 -28.63
CA ILE A 368 34.89 -9.62 -28.81
C ILE A 368 36.09 -9.97 -29.71
N PRO A 369 36.29 -9.29 -30.86
CA PRO A 369 37.41 -9.55 -31.74
C PRO A 369 38.72 -9.05 -31.11
N LEU A 370 39.65 -9.97 -30.84
CA LEU A 370 40.98 -9.68 -30.34
C LEU A 370 41.93 -9.52 -31.53
N ASP A 371 41.83 -8.39 -32.27
CA ASP A 371 42.64 -8.15 -33.46
C ASP A 371 44.05 -7.68 -33.07
N THR A 372 45.03 -8.56 -33.25
CA THR A 372 46.44 -8.33 -32.97
C THR A 372 47.24 -7.90 -34.23
N ARG A 373 46.57 -7.74 -35.39
CA ARG A 373 47.22 -7.38 -36.63
C ARG A 373 47.80 -5.96 -36.56
N GLY A 374 49.06 -5.84 -36.90
CA GLY A 374 49.73 -4.55 -37.07
C GLY A 374 49.22 -3.78 -38.30
N PRO A 375 49.55 -2.49 -38.42
CA PRO A 375 49.11 -1.67 -39.53
C PRO A 375 49.59 -2.26 -40.87
N SER A 376 48.64 -2.49 -41.78
CA SER A 376 48.90 -3.03 -43.11
C SER A 376 49.87 -2.16 -43.90
N SER A 377 49.95 -0.86 -43.67
CA SER A 377 50.86 0.11 -44.24
C SER A 377 52.28 -0.02 -43.75
N SER A 378 52.56 -0.75 -42.65
CA SER A 378 53.88 -0.87 -42.07
C SER A 378 54.81 -1.86 -42.82
N ARG A 379 54.28 -2.77 -43.65
CA ARG A 379 55.06 -3.71 -44.43
C ARG A 379 55.75 -3.03 -45.62
N PRO A 380 55.05 -2.25 -46.46
CA PRO A 380 55.66 -1.53 -47.55
C PRO A 380 56.62 -0.42 -47.05
N THR A 381 56.21 0.34 -46.00
CA THR A 381 57.06 1.39 -45.42
C THR A 381 58.33 0.83 -44.79
N ARG A 382 58.26 -0.33 -44.15
CA ARG A 382 59.46 -1.02 -43.60
C ARG A 382 60.34 -1.53 -44.69
N ARG A 383 59.83 -2.08 -45.81
CA ARG A 383 60.60 -2.47 -46.97
C ARG A 383 61.29 -1.26 -47.61
N ALA A 384 60.53 -0.17 -47.78
CA ALA A 384 61.08 1.07 -48.30
C ALA A 384 62.20 1.67 -47.40
N ALA A 385 62.00 1.63 -46.07
CA ALA A 385 62.98 2.08 -45.10
C ALA A 385 64.25 1.21 -45.12
N TRP A 386 64.12 -0.11 -45.23
CA TRP A 386 65.23 -1.01 -45.35
C TRP A 386 65.98 -0.83 -46.70
N SER A 387 65.29 -0.64 -47.83
CA SER A 387 65.87 -0.36 -49.10
C SER A 387 66.60 1.00 -49.13
N ALA A 388 66.01 2.03 -48.56
CA ALA A 388 66.63 3.33 -48.39
C ALA A 388 67.87 3.27 -47.49
N LEU A 389 67.84 2.50 -46.39
CA LEU A 389 68.96 2.28 -45.51
C LEU A 389 70.09 1.55 -46.25
N ALA A 390 69.79 0.51 -47.04
CA ALA A 390 70.79 -0.22 -47.88
C ALA A 390 71.49 0.70 -48.90
N VAL A 391 70.67 1.55 -49.58
CA VAL A 391 71.22 2.57 -50.50
C VAL A 391 72.14 3.55 -49.78
N GLY A 392 71.70 4.01 -48.59
CA GLY A 392 72.47 4.93 -47.74
C GLY A 392 73.80 4.34 -47.26
N VAL A 393 73.79 3.07 -46.85
CA VAL A 393 74.98 2.36 -46.42
C VAL A 393 75.94 2.21 -47.59
N VAL A 394 75.48 1.81 -48.79
CA VAL A 394 76.28 1.71 -49.98
C VAL A 394 76.91 3.06 -50.39
N ALA A 395 76.09 4.10 -50.40
CA ALA A 395 76.58 5.46 -50.71
C ALA A 395 77.57 5.97 -49.64
N GLY A 396 77.37 5.66 -48.36
CA GLY A 396 78.26 5.99 -47.26
C GLY A 396 79.63 5.30 -47.40
N VAL A 397 79.59 4.01 -47.71
CA VAL A 397 80.82 3.24 -47.96
C VAL A 397 81.63 3.81 -49.16
N LEU A 398 80.91 4.13 -50.25
CA LEU A 398 81.55 4.77 -51.40
C LEU A 398 82.15 6.14 -51.07
N ALA A 399 81.50 6.95 -50.30
CA ALA A 399 82.00 8.23 -49.85
C ALA A 399 83.23 8.12 -48.94
N VAL A 400 83.28 7.14 -48.04
CA VAL A 400 84.44 6.85 -47.18
C VAL A 400 85.63 6.33 -48.01
N LEU A 401 85.42 5.36 -48.91
CA LEU A 401 86.44 4.83 -49.75
C LEU A 401 87.04 5.87 -50.72
N GLY A 402 86.19 6.79 -51.23
CA GLY A 402 86.67 7.92 -52.06
C GLY A 402 87.44 8.97 -51.25
N SER A 403 87.02 9.24 -49.97
CA SER A 403 87.74 10.17 -49.08
C SER A 403 89.12 9.64 -48.66
N LEU A 404 89.24 8.31 -48.48
CA LEU A 404 90.52 7.61 -48.18
C LEU A 404 91.42 7.39 -49.41
N ARG A 405 91.04 7.88 -50.61
CA ARG A 405 91.75 7.69 -51.90
C ARG A 405 91.95 6.24 -52.26
N VAL A 406 91.16 5.29 -51.73
CA VAL A 406 91.21 3.87 -52.12
C VAL A 406 90.59 3.66 -53.51
N LEU A 407 89.62 4.52 -53.84
CA LEU A 407 88.96 4.63 -55.13
C LEU A 407 89.16 6.04 -55.66
N ASP A 408 89.65 6.18 -56.90
CA ASP A 408 89.92 7.47 -57.54
C ASP A 408 88.65 8.14 -58.04
N LEU A 409 87.79 8.55 -57.04
CA LEU A 409 86.50 9.22 -57.24
C LEU A 409 86.72 10.74 -57.18
N GLY A 410 86.27 11.47 -58.18
CA GLY A 410 86.36 12.93 -58.18
C GLY A 410 85.62 13.55 -56.92
N ARG A 411 86.16 14.65 -56.36
CA ARG A 411 85.68 15.32 -55.16
C ARG A 411 84.15 15.58 -55.17
N THR A 412 83.61 15.89 -56.34
CA THR A 412 82.12 16.14 -56.50
C THR A 412 81.30 14.88 -56.29
N LEU A 413 81.80 13.72 -56.75
CA LEU A 413 81.10 12.43 -56.57
C LEU A 413 81.13 11.99 -55.11
N VAL A 414 82.21 12.17 -54.40
CA VAL A 414 82.34 11.89 -52.95
C VAL A 414 81.37 12.74 -52.12
N THR A 415 81.23 14.04 -52.42
CA THR A 415 80.32 14.93 -51.74
C THR A 415 78.87 14.54 -52.05
N VAL A 416 78.54 14.22 -53.29
CA VAL A 416 77.19 13.73 -53.65
C VAL A 416 76.84 12.43 -52.92
N CYS A 417 77.75 11.47 -52.88
CA CYS A 417 77.57 10.20 -52.15
C CYS A 417 77.38 10.44 -50.63
N ALA A 418 78.13 11.36 -50.03
CA ALA A 418 77.98 11.72 -48.60
C ALA A 418 76.63 12.36 -48.30
N VAL A 419 76.17 13.28 -49.14
CA VAL A 419 74.87 13.93 -49.00
C VAL A 419 73.76 12.91 -49.19
N VAL A 420 73.80 12.04 -50.19
CA VAL A 420 72.82 10.98 -50.40
C VAL A 420 72.76 10.02 -49.20
N ALA A 421 73.92 9.61 -48.67
CA ALA A 421 74.01 8.78 -47.50
C ALA A 421 73.34 9.46 -46.27
N ALA A 422 73.69 10.72 -46.05
CA ALA A 422 73.11 11.47 -44.92
C ALA A 422 71.56 11.63 -45.04
N VAL A 423 71.02 12.00 -46.20
CA VAL A 423 69.62 12.17 -46.45
C VAL A 423 68.82 10.86 -46.32
N THR A 424 69.40 9.77 -46.90
CA THR A 424 68.70 8.46 -46.83
C THR A 424 68.73 7.85 -45.43
N VAL A 425 69.84 8.00 -44.67
CA VAL A 425 69.91 7.56 -43.28
C VAL A 425 68.95 8.38 -42.42
N LEU A 426 68.92 9.72 -42.57
CA LEU A 426 67.97 10.57 -41.84
C LEU A 426 66.50 10.22 -42.17
N GLY A 427 66.17 10.03 -43.44
CA GLY A 427 64.89 9.59 -43.93
C GLY A 427 64.49 8.22 -43.37
N ALA A 428 65.42 7.25 -43.32
CA ALA A 428 65.15 5.95 -42.69
C ALA A 428 64.92 6.03 -41.20
N VAL A 429 65.67 6.87 -40.48
CA VAL A 429 65.43 7.12 -39.04
C VAL A 429 64.05 7.75 -38.79
N VAL A 430 63.72 8.77 -39.58
CA VAL A 430 62.39 9.43 -39.47
C VAL A 430 61.27 8.42 -39.80
N ALA A 431 61.37 7.66 -40.86
CA ALA A 431 60.37 6.63 -41.22
C ALA A 431 60.28 5.56 -40.15
N PHE A 432 61.37 5.16 -39.52
CA PHE A 432 61.34 4.21 -38.38
C PHE A 432 60.64 4.80 -37.16
N LEU A 433 60.94 6.06 -36.78
CA LEU A 433 60.27 6.73 -35.65
C LEU A 433 58.79 6.90 -35.91
N VAL A 434 58.38 7.30 -37.12
CA VAL A 434 56.95 7.40 -37.51
C VAL A 434 56.31 6.03 -37.46
N ALA A 435 56.92 4.98 -37.99
CA ALA A 435 56.37 3.62 -37.92
C ALA A 435 56.18 3.15 -36.45
N LEU A 436 57.11 3.52 -35.57
CA LEU A 436 57.06 3.21 -34.15
C LEU A 436 55.91 3.97 -33.45
N GLN A 437 55.75 5.23 -33.78
CA GLN A 437 54.63 6.04 -33.29
C GLN A 437 53.27 5.50 -33.76
N VAL A 438 53.11 5.20 -35.04
CA VAL A 438 51.88 4.63 -35.60
C VAL A 438 51.53 3.29 -34.92
N ARG A 439 52.49 2.45 -34.66
CA ARG A 439 52.26 1.20 -33.92
C ARG A 439 51.85 1.44 -32.48
N ARG A 440 52.49 2.40 -31.78
CA ARG A 440 52.15 2.75 -30.41
C ARG A 440 50.70 3.31 -30.29
N THR A 441 50.33 4.19 -31.22
CA THR A 441 48.99 4.75 -31.25
C THR A 441 47.92 3.71 -31.59
N LEU A 442 48.18 2.83 -32.54
CA LEU A 442 47.29 1.74 -32.89
C LEU A 442 47.13 0.75 -31.73
N ALA A 443 48.21 0.40 -31.04
CA ALA A 443 48.20 -0.48 -29.89
C ALA A 443 47.32 0.09 -28.77
N ARG A 444 47.50 1.37 -28.43
CA ARG A 444 46.64 2.05 -27.42
C ARG A 444 45.18 2.09 -27.84
N ARG A 445 44.88 2.40 -29.10
CA ARG A 445 43.47 2.39 -29.60
C ARG A 445 42.86 1.00 -29.51
N ARG A 446 43.57 -0.07 -29.86
CA ARG A 446 43.08 -1.45 -29.75
C ARG A 446 42.86 -1.88 -28.29
N GLU A 447 43.78 -1.53 -27.41
CA GLU A 447 43.68 -1.76 -25.97
C GLU A 447 42.43 -1.08 -25.41
N GLN A 448 42.20 0.21 -25.69
CA GLN A 448 41.02 0.95 -25.28
C GLN A 448 39.72 0.40 -25.89
N GLN A 449 39.77 -0.02 -27.16
CA GLN A 449 38.61 -0.64 -27.82
C GLN A 449 38.21 -1.96 -27.17
N VAL A 450 39.17 -2.81 -26.80
CA VAL A 450 38.88 -4.08 -26.10
C VAL A 450 38.32 -3.81 -24.70
N LEU A 451 38.91 -2.85 -23.96
CA LEU A 451 38.39 -2.43 -22.66
C LEU A 451 36.95 -1.93 -22.75
N ALA A 452 36.68 -1.01 -23.66
CA ALA A 452 35.33 -0.44 -23.81
C ALA A 452 34.30 -1.50 -24.26
N SER A 453 34.66 -2.33 -25.24
CA SER A 453 33.79 -3.39 -25.75
C SER A 453 33.55 -4.47 -24.67
N GLY A 454 34.60 -4.79 -23.88
CA GLY A 454 34.51 -5.74 -22.78
C GLY A 454 33.60 -5.26 -21.68
N ARG A 455 33.81 -4.03 -21.22
CA ARG A 455 32.91 -3.41 -20.20
C ARG A 455 31.46 -3.37 -20.66
N GLY A 456 31.21 -2.91 -21.89
CA GLY A 456 29.85 -2.87 -22.43
C GLY A 456 29.22 -4.25 -22.65
N ALA A 457 30.03 -5.29 -22.87
CA ALA A 457 29.54 -6.66 -22.93
C ALA A 457 29.17 -7.21 -21.55
N ILE A 458 30.01 -6.97 -20.55
CA ILE A 458 29.76 -7.33 -19.14
C ILE A 458 28.55 -6.56 -18.60
N GLU A 459 28.46 -5.26 -18.89
CA GLU A 459 27.33 -4.43 -18.47
C GLU A 459 26.00 -4.98 -18.96
N ARG A 460 25.92 -5.39 -20.22
CA ARG A 460 24.71 -6.04 -20.76
C ARG A 460 24.38 -7.33 -20.01
N VAL A 461 25.38 -8.15 -19.68
CA VAL A 461 25.18 -9.38 -18.93
C VAL A 461 24.66 -9.07 -17.51
N VAL A 462 25.25 -8.10 -16.80
CA VAL A 462 24.81 -7.67 -15.48
C VAL A 462 23.37 -7.14 -15.53
N GLN A 463 23.07 -6.30 -16.52
CA GLN A 463 21.72 -5.76 -16.72
C GLN A 463 20.69 -6.88 -16.99
N ASP A 464 20.99 -7.80 -17.90
CA ASP A 464 20.05 -8.85 -18.31
C ASP A 464 19.89 -9.94 -17.24
N ALA A 465 20.97 -10.30 -16.54
CA ALA A 465 20.99 -11.41 -15.59
C ALA A 465 20.61 -11.00 -14.15
N MET A 466 20.85 -9.75 -13.78
CA MET A 466 20.62 -9.25 -12.41
C MET A 466 19.76 -7.98 -12.38
N GLY A 467 20.07 -6.98 -13.22
CA GLY A 467 19.42 -5.68 -13.19
C GLY A 467 17.94 -5.73 -13.54
N ARG A 468 17.59 -6.21 -14.71
CA ARG A 468 16.20 -6.27 -15.21
C ARG A 468 15.29 -7.12 -14.31
N PRO A 469 15.65 -8.35 -13.92
CA PRO A 469 14.82 -9.15 -13.03
C PRO A 469 14.61 -8.49 -11.66
N THR A 470 15.62 -7.83 -11.13
CA THR A 470 15.51 -7.07 -9.87
C THR A 470 14.56 -5.90 -10.02
N GLN A 471 14.67 -5.14 -11.10
CA GLN A 471 13.80 -4.00 -11.35
C GLN A 471 12.34 -4.42 -11.48
N GLU A 472 12.04 -5.45 -12.25
CA GLU A 472 10.70 -6.01 -12.41
C GLU A 472 10.10 -6.43 -11.06
N LEU A 473 10.89 -7.08 -10.20
CA LEU A 473 10.43 -7.48 -8.87
C LEU A 473 10.19 -6.28 -7.93
N LEU A 474 11.08 -5.28 -7.95
CA LEU A 474 10.93 -4.08 -7.13
C LEU A 474 9.76 -3.20 -7.60
N ASP A 475 9.51 -3.15 -8.91
CA ASP A 475 8.36 -2.45 -9.47
C ASP A 475 7.05 -3.15 -9.06
N LEU A 476 7.01 -4.48 -9.07
CA LEU A 476 5.88 -5.26 -8.55
C LEU A 476 5.67 -5.01 -7.05
N HIS A 477 6.76 -5.04 -6.25
CA HIS A 477 6.68 -4.73 -4.82
C HIS A 477 6.11 -3.33 -4.57
N ARG A 478 6.54 -2.33 -5.34
CA ARG A 478 6.04 -0.95 -5.27
C ARG A 478 4.56 -0.89 -5.64
N GLN A 479 4.16 -1.54 -6.72
CA GLN A 479 2.76 -1.61 -7.15
C GLN A 479 1.85 -2.22 -6.08
N VAL A 480 2.26 -3.34 -5.47
CA VAL A 480 1.52 -3.98 -4.37
C VAL A 480 1.41 -3.03 -3.17
N ARG A 481 2.49 -2.33 -2.84
CA ARG A 481 2.50 -1.35 -1.76
C ARG A 481 1.57 -0.17 -2.04
N GLU A 482 1.57 0.37 -3.25
CA GLU A 482 0.68 1.46 -3.67
C GLU A 482 -0.79 1.04 -3.56
N LEU A 483 -1.15 -0.17 -4.01
CA LEU A 483 -2.50 -0.72 -3.86
C LEU A 483 -2.89 -0.89 -2.39
N ALA A 484 -1.98 -1.39 -1.55
CA ALA A 484 -2.24 -1.50 -0.12
C ALA A 484 -2.38 -0.12 0.56
N GLN A 485 -1.67 0.90 0.09
CA GLN A 485 -1.80 2.27 0.57
C GLN A 485 -3.11 2.94 0.11
N SER A 486 -3.54 2.71 -1.14
CA SER A 486 -4.82 3.24 -1.65
C SER A 486 -6.02 2.61 -0.95
N ALA A 487 -5.88 1.36 -0.49
CA ALA A 487 -6.91 0.68 0.30
C ALA A 487 -7.08 1.27 1.70
N ARG A 488 -6.11 2.03 2.22
CA ARG A 488 -6.23 2.75 3.50
C ARG A 488 -6.78 4.14 3.29
N ASP A 489 -7.72 4.53 4.15
CA ASP A 489 -8.17 5.92 4.22
C ASP A 489 -7.15 6.72 5.04
N LYS A 490 -6.73 7.86 4.51
CA LYS A 490 -5.85 8.78 5.24
C LYS A 490 -6.62 9.68 6.22
N THR A 491 -7.94 9.66 6.16
CA THR A 491 -8.79 10.38 7.08
C THR A 491 -8.87 9.56 8.37
N PRO A 492 -8.38 10.05 9.51
CA PRO A 492 -8.57 9.34 10.76
C PRO A 492 -10.07 9.17 10.98
N ALA A 493 -10.54 7.93 11.17
CA ALA A 493 -11.91 7.67 11.59
C ALA A 493 -12.16 8.54 12.81
N ALA A 494 -13.15 9.42 12.73
CA ALA A 494 -13.56 10.20 13.89
C ALA A 494 -13.87 9.20 15.01
N PRO A 495 -13.34 9.39 16.22
CA PRO A 495 -13.59 8.47 17.31
C PRO A 495 -15.09 8.33 17.49
N LEU A 496 -15.57 7.09 17.63
CA LEU A 496 -16.98 6.73 17.86
C LEU A 496 -17.55 7.34 19.17
N THR A 497 -16.75 8.07 19.91
CA THR A 497 -17.08 8.83 21.13
C THR A 497 -17.78 10.16 20.85
N GLY A 498 -18.56 10.28 19.79
CA GLY A 498 -19.50 11.38 19.66
C GLY A 498 -20.80 10.96 20.34
N ALA A 499 -20.94 11.25 21.64
CA ALA A 499 -22.25 11.20 22.29
C ALA A 499 -23.31 11.82 21.38
N LEU A 500 -24.49 11.19 21.32
CA LEU A 500 -25.66 11.77 20.69
C LEU A 500 -25.80 13.22 21.23
N ARG A 501 -25.57 14.22 20.39
CA ARG A 501 -25.72 15.61 20.80
C ARG A 501 -27.22 15.93 20.83
N LEU A 502 -27.66 16.47 21.93
CA LEU A 502 -28.99 17.09 22.03
C LEU A 502 -29.17 18.12 20.90
N PRO A 503 -30.33 18.22 20.27
CA PRO A 503 -30.63 19.30 19.36
C PRO A 503 -30.40 20.64 20.06
N PRO A 504 -29.81 21.66 19.40
CA PRO A 504 -29.59 22.97 19.98
C PRO A 504 -30.94 23.62 20.28
N GLY A 505 -31.34 23.68 21.56
CA GLY A 505 -32.58 24.29 21.99
C GLY A 505 -33.15 23.82 23.33
N MET A 506 -32.58 22.78 23.96
CA MET A 506 -33.12 22.28 25.25
C MET A 506 -32.28 22.58 26.49
N ASP A 507 -31.27 23.45 26.42
CA ASP A 507 -30.56 23.99 27.59
C ASP A 507 -31.31 25.16 28.21
N GLY A 508 -32.52 24.92 28.66
CA GLY A 508 -33.34 26.04 29.16
C GLY A 508 -34.52 25.72 30.02
N ALA A 509 -34.35 24.93 31.09
CA ALA A 509 -35.31 25.01 32.19
C ALA A 509 -34.67 24.54 33.51
N GLY A 510 -34.16 25.48 34.29
CA GLY A 510 -33.99 25.26 35.72
C GLY A 510 -32.61 25.48 36.31
N SER A 511 -32.18 26.72 36.44
CA SER A 511 -31.50 27.19 37.66
C SER A 511 -31.43 28.71 37.68
N SER A 512 -32.52 29.35 38.03
CA SER A 512 -32.48 30.69 38.61
C SER A 512 -32.13 30.53 40.09
N THR A 513 -30.90 30.68 40.47
CA THR A 513 -30.50 30.93 41.85
C THR A 513 -29.88 32.30 41.94
N GLY A 514 -30.53 33.10 42.77
CA GLY A 514 -30.35 34.48 43.11
C GLY A 514 -28.94 34.98 43.31
N GLU A 515 -28.73 36.17 42.80
CA GLU A 515 -27.71 37.08 43.23
C GLU A 515 -27.91 37.47 44.70
N GLY A 516 -26.89 37.26 45.52
CA GLY A 516 -26.72 37.87 46.82
C GLY A 516 -25.42 38.67 46.83
N PRO A 517 -25.35 39.82 47.52
CA PRO A 517 -24.39 40.86 47.22
C PRO A 517 -22.99 40.63 47.84
N THR A 518 -21.99 41.12 47.16
CA THR A 518 -20.60 41.29 47.60
C THR A 518 -20.43 42.14 48.87
N PRO A 519 -19.46 41.92 49.71
CA PRO A 519 -18.75 43.02 50.35
C PRO A 519 -17.29 43.06 49.94
N ASP A 520 -16.96 44.29 49.67
CA ASP A 520 -15.67 44.95 49.51
C ASP A 520 -14.63 44.63 50.59
N GLY A 521 -13.36 44.70 50.27
CA GLY A 521 -12.36 44.92 51.32
C GLY A 521 -10.95 44.36 51.10
N THR A 522 -10.13 45.10 50.38
CA THR A 522 -8.73 45.51 50.69
C THR A 522 -7.59 44.47 50.82
N ALA A 523 -6.56 44.78 50.06
CA ALA A 523 -5.12 44.82 50.38
C ALA A 523 -4.24 43.59 50.09
N ALA A 524 -3.38 43.74 49.10
CA ALA A 524 -2.03 43.18 49.01
C ALA A 524 -1.13 43.79 50.15
N PRO A 525 0.11 43.29 50.48
CA PRO A 525 1.18 43.06 49.50
C PRO A 525 2.24 41.99 49.82
N THR A 526 3.13 41.82 48.83
CA THR A 526 4.60 41.52 48.89
C THR A 526 5.08 40.11 49.19
N ALA A 527 5.89 39.72 48.27
CA ALA A 527 6.92 38.67 48.25
C ALA A 527 8.02 38.85 49.33
N PRO A 528 8.95 37.93 49.56
CA PRO A 528 9.99 37.60 48.59
C PRO A 528 9.88 36.22 47.98
#